data_1e853585ffd6bcf7ba3b6c57072aa0bd
#
_entry.id   1e853585ffd6bcf7ba3b6c57072aa0bd
#
_cell.length_a   1.000
_cell.length_b   1.000
_cell.length_c   1.000
_cell.angle_alpha   90.00
_cell.angle_beta   90.00
_cell.angle_gamma   90.00
#
_symmetry.space_group_name_H-M   'P 1'
#
loop_
_entity.id
_entity.type
_entity.pdbx_description
1 polymer ?
#
loop_
_entity_poly.entity_id
_entity_poly.type
_entity_poly.pdbx_seq_one_letter_code
_entity_poly.pdbx_strand_id
1 'polypeptide(L)'
;MDISHKKKITAMNRKDGMFEIQAKAIILAMGCRERSRGALNIPGYRPAGIYSAGTAQRLVNMEGYMPGREVVILGSGDIGLIMARRMTLEGAKVKVVAELMPYSGGLKRNIVQCLNDFDIPLKLSHTVIDIEGKERVTGVTIAEVGSDGRPIAGTEEYYSCDTLLLSCGLIPENELSRSAGVTLNPVTSGPVVNDSLETSISGVFACGNVLH
;
A
#
# COMPACT_ATOMS: atom_id res chain seq x y z
N MET A 1 -19.25 -5.57 14.07
CA MET A 1 -20.03 -4.69 13.17
C MET A 1 -20.45 -5.51 11.97
N ASP A 2 -21.65 -5.27 11.45
CA ASP A 2 -22.20 -6.05 10.34
C ASP A 2 -23.18 -5.21 9.51
N ILE A 3 -23.36 -5.58 8.25
CA ILE A 3 -24.31 -4.95 7.33
C ILE A 3 -25.13 -6.07 6.70
N SER A 4 -26.45 -6.07 6.94
CA SER A 4 -27.35 -7.03 6.32
C SER A 4 -27.83 -6.55 4.94
N HIS A 5 -28.21 -7.49 4.08
CA HIS A 5 -28.84 -7.21 2.78
C HIS A 5 -30.13 -6.37 2.89
N LYS A 6 -30.77 -6.29 4.06
CA LYS A 6 -31.94 -5.42 4.34
C LYS A 6 -31.53 -4.00 4.76
N LYS A 7 -30.28 -3.61 4.59
CA LYS A 7 -29.72 -2.29 4.96
C LYS A 7 -29.83 -1.99 6.47
N LYS A 8 -29.75 -3.03 7.28
CA LYS A 8 -29.66 -2.93 8.73
C LYS A 8 -28.18 -3.02 9.11
N ILE A 9 -27.69 -2.00 9.79
CA ILE A 9 -26.29 -1.89 10.21
C ILE A 9 -26.21 -2.14 11.71
N THR A 10 -25.39 -3.09 12.13
CA THR A 10 -25.04 -3.28 13.53
C THR A 10 -23.73 -2.55 13.81
N ALA A 11 -23.78 -1.57 14.71
CA ALA A 11 -22.63 -0.76 15.13
C ALA A 11 -22.44 -0.83 16.64
N MET A 12 -21.24 -0.45 17.10
CA MET A 12 -20.88 -0.40 18.51
C MET A 12 -20.02 0.81 18.81
N ASN A 13 -20.28 1.48 19.93
CA ASN A 13 -19.41 2.50 20.48
C ASN A 13 -19.31 2.34 22.02
N ARG A 14 -18.43 3.13 22.65
CA ARG A 14 -18.21 3.06 24.10
C ARG A 14 -19.37 3.64 24.94
N LYS A 15 -20.14 4.56 24.38
CA LYS A 15 -21.20 5.27 25.10
C LYS A 15 -22.50 4.47 25.10
N ASP A 16 -22.91 3.99 23.91
CA ASP A 16 -24.24 3.41 23.68
C ASP A 16 -24.20 1.87 23.61
N GLY A 17 -22.99 1.29 23.66
CA GLY A 17 -22.82 -0.14 23.47
C GLY A 17 -23.10 -0.57 22.04
N MET A 18 -23.78 -1.70 21.87
CA MET A 18 -24.19 -2.23 20.55
C MET A 18 -25.57 -1.70 20.19
N PHE A 19 -25.74 -1.19 18.96
CA PHE A 19 -26.99 -0.65 18.47
C PHE A 19 -27.17 -0.96 16.99
N GLU A 20 -28.43 -0.85 16.52
CA GLU A 20 -28.82 -1.12 15.15
C GLU A 20 -29.36 0.13 14.48
N ILE A 21 -28.96 0.32 13.21
CA ILE A 21 -29.42 1.42 12.37
C ILE A 21 -30.14 0.84 11.16
N GLN A 22 -31.42 1.20 10.98
CA GLN A 22 -32.13 0.92 9.74
C GLN A 22 -31.88 2.05 8.75
N ALA A 23 -31.13 1.78 7.71
CA ALA A 23 -30.78 2.77 6.68
C ALA A 23 -31.72 2.68 5.45
N LYS A 24 -31.97 3.79 4.79
CA LYS A 24 -32.62 3.84 3.48
C LYS A 24 -31.62 3.53 2.35
N ALA A 25 -30.41 4.07 2.48
CA ALA A 25 -29.28 3.80 1.60
C ALA A 25 -27.99 3.69 2.42
N ILE A 26 -26.98 2.98 1.89
CA ILE A 26 -25.66 2.80 2.51
C ILE A 26 -24.61 3.18 1.48
N ILE A 27 -23.62 3.98 1.88
CA ILE A 27 -22.45 4.28 1.07
C ILE A 27 -21.23 3.62 1.73
N LEU A 28 -20.64 2.66 1.03
CA LEU A 28 -19.41 1.99 1.45
C LEU A 28 -18.20 2.80 0.99
N ALA A 29 -17.54 3.47 1.91
CA ALA A 29 -16.38 4.32 1.65
C ALA A 29 -15.22 3.95 2.59
N MET A 30 -15.01 2.65 2.80
CA MET A 30 -14.11 2.11 3.83
C MET A 30 -12.63 2.17 3.43
N GLY A 31 -12.33 2.53 2.18
CA GLY A 31 -10.96 2.67 1.70
C GLY A 31 -10.28 1.32 1.49
N CYS A 32 -8.98 1.32 1.71
CA CYS A 32 -8.10 0.18 1.48
C CYS A 32 -6.98 0.13 2.51
N ARG A 33 -6.28 -0.98 2.58
CA ARG A 33 -5.00 -1.14 3.27
C ARG A 33 -3.88 -1.46 2.28
N GLU A 34 -2.65 -1.13 2.63
CA GLU A 34 -1.49 -1.46 1.82
C GLU A 34 -1.11 -2.94 1.97
N ARG A 35 -0.55 -3.51 0.93
CA ARG A 35 0.01 -4.87 0.97
C ARG A 35 1.22 -4.89 1.91
N SER A 36 1.18 -5.78 2.89
CA SER A 36 2.30 -6.03 3.79
C SER A 36 3.37 -6.88 3.13
N ARG A 37 4.58 -6.92 3.74
CA ARG A 37 5.66 -7.82 3.32
C ARG A 37 5.19 -9.28 3.19
N GLY A 38 4.37 -9.75 4.12
CA GLY A 38 3.85 -11.13 4.08
C GLY A 38 2.97 -11.40 2.86
N ALA A 39 2.18 -10.43 2.43
CA ALA A 39 1.35 -10.54 1.23
C ALA A 39 2.17 -10.48 -0.08
N LEU A 40 3.36 -9.85 -0.05
CA LEU A 40 4.27 -9.74 -1.18
C LEU A 40 5.23 -10.94 -1.30
N ASN A 41 5.32 -11.78 -0.27
CA ASN A 41 6.23 -12.94 -0.22
C ASN A 41 7.69 -12.62 -0.55
N ILE A 42 8.18 -11.43 -0.16
CA ILE A 42 9.57 -11.03 -0.40
C ILE A 42 10.50 -11.99 0.36
N PRO A 43 11.50 -12.59 -0.29
CA PRO A 43 12.48 -13.47 0.36
C PRO A 43 13.30 -12.75 1.43
N GLY A 44 14.07 -13.53 2.21
CA GLY A 44 14.99 -13.03 3.22
C GLY A 44 14.40 -12.94 4.62
N TYR A 45 15.12 -12.26 5.50
CA TYR A 45 14.78 -12.12 6.92
C TYR A 45 13.55 -11.23 7.15
N ARG A 46 13.03 -11.26 8.39
CA ARG A 46 11.86 -10.44 8.81
C ARG A 46 12.21 -9.57 10.02
N PRO A 47 13.23 -8.71 9.92
CA PRO A 47 13.64 -7.84 10.99
C PRO A 47 12.71 -6.63 11.14
N ALA A 48 12.93 -5.82 12.18
CA ALA A 48 12.37 -4.46 12.24
C ALA A 48 12.92 -3.60 11.09
N GLY A 49 12.23 -2.49 10.77
CA GLY A 49 12.64 -1.58 9.70
C GLY A 49 11.92 -1.82 8.36
N ILE A 50 11.00 -2.78 8.28
CA ILE A 50 10.17 -2.99 7.10
C ILE A 50 8.78 -2.42 7.40
N TYR A 51 8.36 -1.42 6.62
CA TYR A 51 7.07 -0.73 6.79
C TYR A 51 6.35 -0.60 5.46
N SER A 52 5.02 -0.55 5.48
CA SER A 52 4.30 0.03 4.35
C SER A 52 4.55 1.54 4.28
N ALA A 53 4.48 2.13 3.10
CA ALA A 53 4.72 3.56 2.91
C ALA A 53 3.73 4.41 3.72
N GLY A 54 2.45 4.00 3.82
CA GLY A 54 1.46 4.68 4.64
C GLY A 54 1.71 4.56 6.15
N THR A 55 2.25 3.43 6.63
CA THR A 55 2.70 3.32 8.03
C THR A 55 3.84 4.30 8.32
N ALA A 56 4.84 4.36 7.42
CA ALA A 56 5.92 5.33 7.54
C ALA A 56 5.41 6.78 7.48
N GLN A 57 4.44 7.07 6.61
CA GLN A 57 3.78 8.37 6.53
C GLN A 57 3.11 8.76 7.86
N ARG A 58 2.40 7.86 8.48
CA ARG A 58 1.80 8.10 9.80
C ARG A 58 2.86 8.38 10.86
N LEU A 59 3.90 7.55 10.94
CA LEU A 59 4.99 7.72 11.92
C LEU A 59 5.63 9.10 11.79
N VAL A 60 5.96 9.53 10.57
CA VAL A 60 6.62 10.82 10.32
C VAL A 60 5.67 12.00 10.54
N ASN A 61 4.47 11.96 9.93
CA ASN A 61 3.60 13.13 9.85
C ASN A 61 2.72 13.33 11.11
N MET A 62 2.36 12.26 11.80
CA MET A 62 1.44 12.32 12.94
C MET A 62 2.10 12.05 14.29
N GLU A 63 3.06 11.12 14.30
CA GLU A 63 3.70 10.68 15.54
C GLU A 63 5.06 11.36 15.78
N GLY A 64 5.65 12.01 14.74
CA GLY A 64 6.96 12.64 14.83
C GLY A 64 8.14 11.66 14.95
N TYR A 65 7.96 10.41 14.53
CA TYR A 65 9.00 9.39 14.56
C TYR A 65 9.62 9.18 13.18
N MET A 66 10.94 9.08 13.14
CA MET A 66 11.68 8.72 11.94
C MET A 66 11.81 7.19 11.84
N PRO A 67 11.23 6.52 10.82
CA PRO A 67 11.31 5.07 10.65
C PRO A 67 12.74 4.55 10.47
N GLY A 68 13.60 5.35 9.86
CA GLY A 68 15.01 5.07 9.67
C GLY A 68 15.72 6.18 8.92
N ARG A 69 17.03 6.02 8.69
CA ARG A 69 17.89 7.05 8.09
C ARG A 69 18.41 6.70 6.71
N GLU A 70 18.58 5.43 6.42
CA GLU A 70 18.98 4.92 5.11
C GLU A 70 17.87 4.06 4.54
N VAL A 71 17.20 4.56 3.50
CA VAL A 71 15.91 4.04 3.07
C VAL A 71 15.99 3.51 1.64
N VAL A 72 15.45 2.32 1.43
CA VAL A 72 15.10 1.78 0.11
C VAL A 72 13.58 1.70 0.03
N ILE A 73 13.01 2.03 -1.12
CA ILE A 73 11.57 1.99 -1.35
C ILE A 73 11.28 1.00 -2.47
N LEU A 74 10.37 0.06 -2.23
CA LEU A 74 9.84 -0.84 -3.25
C LEU A 74 8.43 -0.39 -3.65
N GLY A 75 8.27 -0.10 -4.93
CA GLY A 75 7.04 0.41 -5.54
C GLY A 75 7.05 1.93 -5.71
N SER A 76 6.68 2.37 -6.91
CA SER A 76 6.64 3.78 -7.33
C SER A 76 5.21 4.35 -7.39
N GLY A 77 4.30 3.82 -6.59
CA GLY A 77 2.99 4.43 -6.38
C GLY A 77 3.11 5.79 -5.68
N ASP A 78 2.07 6.62 -5.75
CA ASP A 78 2.12 8.00 -5.24
C ASP A 78 2.57 8.11 -3.79
N ILE A 79 2.12 7.21 -2.90
CA ILE A 79 2.52 7.24 -1.48
C ILE A 79 4.02 6.94 -1.34
N GLY A 80 4.56 5.98 -2.10
CA GLY A 80 5.99 5.68 -2.12
C GLY A 80 6.83 6.86 -2.57
N LEU A 81 6.43 7.55 -3.65
CA LEU A 81 7.09 8.75 -4.16
C LEU A 81 7.03 9.91 -3.15
N ILE A 82 5.85 10.16 -2.59
CA ILE A 82 5.65 11.21 -1.58
C ILE A 82 6.53 10.93 -0.34
N MET A 83 6.64 9.66 0.07
CA MET A 83 7.47 9.29 1.20
C MET A 83 8.97 9.37 0.89
N ALA A 84 9.40 9.10 -0.35
CA ALA A 84 10.78 9.34 -0.77
C ALA A 84 11.17 10.81 -0.51
N ARG A 85 10.37 11.76 -0.99
CA ARG A 85 10.56 13.18 -0.73
C ARG A 85 10.47 13.52 0.76
N ARG A 86 9.44 13.03 1.44
CA ARG A 86 9.19 13.37 2.86
C ARG A 86 10.34 12.91 3.75
N MET A 87 10.79 11.66 3.60
CA MET A 87 11.91 11.12 4.36
C MET A 87 13.19 11.91 4.12
N THR A 88 13.45 12.32 2.87
CA THR A 88 14.61 13.15 2.52
C THR A 88 14.55 14.53 3.19
N LEU A 89 13.39 15.17 3.22
CA LEU A 89 13.19 16.48 3.89
C LEU A 89 13.39 16.39 5.41
N GLU A 90 13.10 15.24 6.01
CA GLU A 90 13.34 14.97 7.44
C GLU A 90 14.77 14.47 7.73
N GLY A 91 15.66 14.49 6.72
CA GLY A 91 17.08 14.17 6.87
C GLY A 91 17.46 12.71 6.70
N ALA A 92 16.60 11.86 6.19
CA ALA A 92 16.96 10.52 5.76
C ALA A 92 17.59 10.54 4.36
N LYS A 93 18.40 9.52 4.06
CA LYS A 93 18.93 9.28 2.72
C LYS A 93 18.13 8.19 2.04
N VAL A 94 17.29 8.56 1.07
CA VAL A 94 16.63 7.59 0.20
C VAL A 94 17.61 7.19 -0.91
N LYS A 95 17.99 5.93 -0.93
CA LYS A 95 19.04 5.42 -1.84
C LYS A 95 18.51 5.07 -3.21
N VAL A 96 17.31 4.51 -3.27
CA VAL A 96 16.68 4.07 -4.52
C VAL A 96 15.19 3.84 -4.30
N VAL A 97 14.41 4.07 -5.36
CA VAL A 97 13.05 3.56 -5.52
C VAL A 97 13.09 2.48 -6.60
N ALA A 98 12.75 1.25 -6.25
CA ALA A 98 12.64 0.13 -7.19
C ALA A 98 11.17 -0.09 -7.57
N GLU A 99 10.90 -0.29 -8.84
CA GLU A 99 9.56 -0.52 -9.40
C GLU A 99 9.56 -1.79 -10.25
N LEU A 100 8.66 -2.70 -9.94
CA LEU A 100 8.52 -3.97 -10.65
C LEU A 100 8.16 -3.78 -12.13
N MET A 101 7.31 -2.80 -12.42
CA MET A 101 6.84 -2.53 -13.77
C MET A 101 7.88 -1.71 -14.58
N PRO A 102 7.87 -1.78 -15.92
CA PRO A 102 8.71 -0.95 -16.78
C PRO A 102 8.26 0.52 -16.82
N TYR A 103 7.35 0.91 -15.97
CA TYR A 103 6.85 2.28 -15.82
C TYR A 103 6.44 2.53 -14.36
N SER A 104 6.47 3.81 -13.93
CA SER A 104 6.00 4.20 -12.61
C SER A 104 4.46 4.23 -12.56
N GLY A 105 3.89 3.70 -11.49
CA GLY A 105 2.46 3.78 -11.20
C GLY A 105 2.00 5.12 -10.63
N GLY A 106 2.93 5.98 -10.20
CA GLY A 106 2.62 7.29 -9.63
C GLY A 106 2.42 8.38 -10.69
N LEU A 107 1.82 9.49 -10.27
CA LEU A 107 1.61 10.65 -11.13
C LEU A 107 2.95 11.26 -11.59
N LYS A 108 3.03 11.67 -12.85
CA LYS A 108 4.25 12.28 -13.44
C LYS A 108 4.81 13.44 -12.60
N ARG A 109 3.94 14.29 -12.04
CA ARG A 109 4.36 15.38 -11.16
C ARG A 109 5.09 14.87 -9.91
N ASN A 110 4.66 13.75 -9.35
CA ASN A 110 5.29 13.17 -8.16
C ASN A 110 6.66 12.56 -8.49
N ILE A 111 6.85 12.01 -9.70
CA ILE A 111 8.18 11.58 -10.16
C ILE A 111 9.14 12.78 -10.17
N VAL A 112 8.73 13.91 -10.73
CA VAL A 112 9.56 15.11 -10.78
C VAL A 112 9.81 15.67 -9.37
N GLN A 113 8.76 16.00 -8.65
CA GLN A 113 8.84 16.70 -7.36
C GLN A 113 9.35 15.84 -6.20
N CYS A 114 9.27 14.52 -6.31
CA CYS A 114 9.65 13.64 -5.22
C CYS A 114 10.94 12.85 -5.48
N LEU A 115 11.33 12.68 -6.73
CA LEU A 115 12.56 11.96 -7.07
C LEU A 115 13.56 12.87 -7.78
N ASN A 116 13.19 13.48 -8.91
CA ASN A 116 14.14 14.25 -9.72
C ASN A 116 14.69 15.47 -8.96
N ASP A 117 13.84 16.22 -8.26
CA ASP A 117 14.24 17.39 -7.47
C ASP A 117 15.17 17.04 -6.29
N PHE A 118 15.30 15.76 -5.94
CA PHE A 118 16.12 15.25 -4.83
C PHE A 118 17.21 14.26 -5.29
N ASP A 119 17.41 14.11 -6.61
CA ASP A 119 18.38 13.17 -7.20
C ASP A 119 18.20 11.71 -6.69
N ILE A 120 16.96 11.30 -6.43
CA ILE A 120 16.65 9.94 -5.97
C ILE A 120 16.50 9.03 -7.19
N PRO A 121 17.30 7.97 -7.33
CA PRO A 121 17.22 7.05 -8.46
C PRO A 121 15.90 6.28 -8.48
N LEU A 122 15.27 6.20 -9.65
CA LEU A 122 14.15 5.30 -9.94
C LEU A 122 14.63 4.16 -10.84
N LYS A 123 14.56 2.93 -10.35
CA LYS A 123 14.88 1.72 -11.11
C LYS A 123 13.59 1.00 -11.49
N LEU A 124 13.23 1.11 -12.75
CA LEU A 124 12.09 0.39 -13.35
C LEU A 124 12.49 -1.04 -13.67
N SER A 125 11.51 -1.95 -13.77
CA SER A 125 11.73 -3.38 -13.96
C SER A 125 12.66 -3.99 -12.91
N HIS A 126 12.59 -3.54 -11.66
CA HIS A 126 13.38 -4.06 -10.55
C HIS A 126 12.51 -4.43 -9.36
N THR A 127 12.91 -5.47 -8.63
CA THR A 127 12.24 -5.89 -7.39
C THR A 127 13.25 -6.26 -6.32
N VAL A 128 12.81 -6.26 -5.06
CA VAL A 128 13.62 -6.75 -3.93
C VAL A 128 13.57 -8.29 -3.94
N ILE A 129 14.74 -8.90 -3.97
CA ILE A 129 14.90 -10.36 -4.01
C ILE A 129 15.45 -10.95 -2.71
N ASP A 130 16.05 -10.12 -1.84
CA ASP A 130 16.50 -10.53 -0.51
C ASP A 130 16.51 -9.37 0.47
N ILE A 131 16.32 -9.70 1.76
CA ILE A 131 16.36 -8.76 2.88
C ILE A 131 17.30 -9.32 3.94
N GLU A 132 18.32 -8.55 4.30
CA GLU A 132 19.29 -8.89 5.33
C GLU A 132 19.00 -8.20 6.66
N GLY A 133 19.49 -8.83 7.74
CA GLY A 133 19.39 -8.34 9.11
C GLY A 133 18.51 -9.22 9.99
N LYS A 134 18.90 -9.38 11.26
CA LYS A 134 18.16 -10.20 12.24
C LYS A 134 17.24 -9.36 13.11
N GLU A 135 17.78 -8.35 13.79
CA GLU A 135 17.01 -7.45 14.66
C GLU A 135 16.39 -6.32 13.85
N ARG A 136 17.18 -5.72 12.96
CA ARG A 136 16.78 -4.65 12.05
C ARG A 136 17.34 -4.91 10.65
N VAL A 137 16.71 -4.36 9.63
CA VAL A 137 17.22 -4.36 8.25
C VAL A 137 18.62 -3.76 8.25
N THR A 138 19.57 -4.46 7.64
CA THR A 138 20.95 -4.00 7.39
C THR A 138 21.20 -3.77 5.92
N GLY A 139 20.39 -4.36 5.06
CA GLY A 139 20.46 -4.18 3.62
C GLY A 139 19.35 -4.93 2.89
N VAL A 140 19.21 -4.61 1.62
CA VAL A 140 18.34 -5.30 0.67
C VAL A 140 19.08 -5.51 -0.65
N THR A 141 18.78 -6.60 -1.32
CA THR A 141 19.24 -6.85 -2.68
C THR A 141 18.07 -6.68 -3.62
N ILE A 142 18.25 -5.86 -4.66
CA ILE A 142 17.31 -5.76 -5.77
C ILE A 142 17.88 -6.44 -7.02
N ALA A 143 17.02 -6.84 -7.95
CA ALA A 143 17.43 -7.37 -9.25
C ALA A 143 16.48 -6.90 -10.34
N GLU A 144 16.97 -6.86 -11.57
CA GLU A 144 16.15 -6.61 -12.75
C GLU A 144 15.16 -7.77 -12.95
N VAL A 145 13.98 -7.45 -13.47
CA VAL A 145 12.89 -8.40 -13.70
C VAL A 145 12.64 -8.53 -15.19
N GLY A 146 12.65 -9.76 -15.68
CA GLY A 146 12.33 -10.09 -17.07
C GLY A 146 10.85 -9.92 -17.41
N SER A 147 10.52 -10.08 -18.68
CA SER A 147 9.14 -10.03 -19.19
C SER A 147 8.23 -11.14 -18.61
N ASP A 148 8.82 -12.20 -18.08
CA ASP A 148 8.14 -13.29 -17.39
C ASP A 148 7.85 -13.01 -15.91
N GLY A 149 8.21 -11.82 -15.41
CA GLY A 149 8.04 -11.39 -14.02
C GLY A 149 9.06 -12.01 -13.04
N ARG A 150 10.14 -12.63 -13.55
CA ARG A 150 11.17 -13.26 -12.70
C ARG A 150 12.46 -12.43 -12.66
N PRO A 151 13.16 -12.43 -11.51
CA PRO A 151 14.47 -11.79 -11.40
C PRO A 151 15.48 -12.42 -12.35
N ILE A 152 16.29 -11.57 -13.00
CA ILE A 152 17.35 -11.97 -13.92
C ILE A 152 18.64 -12.17 -13.10
N ALA A 153 19.20 -13.39 -13.14
CA ALA A 153 20.46 -13.69 -12.46
C ALA A 153 21.63 -12.87 -13.04
N GLY A 154 22.50 -12.36 -12.16
CA GLY A 154 23.64 -11.51 -12.52
C GLY A 154 23.33 -10.02 -12.60
N THR A 155 22.10 -9.60 -12.26
CA THR A 155 21.70 -8.19 -12.18
C THR A 155 21.51 -7.71 -10.75
N GLU A 156 21.93 -8.51 -9.78
CA GLU A 156 21.74 -8.23 -8.37
C GLU A 156 22.53 -6.99 -7.93
N GLU A 157 21.86 -6.07 -7.26
CA GLU A 157 22.44 -4.88 -6.66
C GLU A 157 22.11 -4.83 -5.17
N TYR A 158 23.15 -4.75 -4.35
CA TYR A 158 23.00 -4.62 -2.90
C TYR A 158 22.95 -3.15 -2.47
N TYR A 159 21.98 -2.84 -1.61
CA TYR A 159 21.84 -1.54 -0.95
C TYR A 159 21.88 -1.73 0.56
N SER A 160 22.94 -1.24 1.23
CA SER A 160 22.92 -1.12 2.70
C SER A 160 21.82 -0.13 3.08
N CYS A 161 20.94 -0.51 4.00
CA CYS A 161 19.87 0.35 4.49
C CYS A 161 19.39 -0.14 5.86
N ASP A 162 18.78 0.74 6.62
CA ASP A 162 18.14 0.41 7.89
C ASP A 162 16.61 0.35 7.77
N THR A 163 16.08 0.69 6.61
CA THR A 163 14.63 0.75 6.38
C THR A 163 14.26 0.40 4.94
N LEU A 164 13.29 -0.50 4.82
CA LEU A 164 12.62 -0.83 3.56
C LEU A 164 11.16 -0.35 3.63
N LEU A 165 10.76 0.56 2.74
CA LEU A 165 9.37 0.96 2.58
C LEU A 165 8.72 0.21 1.42
N LEU A 166 7.48 -0.24 1.64
CA LEU A 166 6.69 -0.99 0.66
C LEU A 166 5.52 -0.12 0.18
N SER A 167 5.46 0.13 -1.12
CA SER A 167 4.37 0.84 -1.81
C SER A 167 3.87 0.00 -2.99
N CYS A 168 3.52 -1.27 -2.73
CA CYS A 168 3.29 -2.31 -3.73
C CYS A 168 1.82 -2.67 -3.89
N GLY A 169 0.95 -1.68 -3.96
CA GLY A 169 -0.47 -1.85 -4.21
C GLY A 169 -1.33 -1.90 -2.94
N LEU A 170 -2.63 -1.83 -3.17
CA LEU A 170 -3.66 -1.69 -2.16
C LEU A 170 -4.55 -2.93 -2.12
N ILE A 171 -5.16 -3.18 -0.98
CA ILE A 171 -6.17 -4.21 -0.77
C ILE A 171 -7.44 -3.50 -0.31
N PRO A 172 -8.52 -3.50 -1.09
CA PRO A 172 -9.80 -2.90 -0.68
C PRO A 172 -10.36 -3.52 0.60
N GLU A 173 -10.90 -2.68 1.50
CA GLU A 173 -11.49 -3.12 2.75
C GLU A 173 -12.93 -3.59 2.53
N ASN A 174 -13.09 -4.84 2.06
CA ASN A 174 -14.38 -5.38 1.64
C ASN A 174 -14.93 -6.52 2.51
N GLU A 175 -14.48 -6.66 3.75
CA GLU A 175 -15.03 -7.64 4.68
C GLU A 175 -16.53 -7.41 4.93
N LEU A 176 -16.93 -6.15 5.20
CA LEU A 176 -18.34 -5.78 5.40
C LEU A 176 -19.15 -5.89 4.10
N SER A 177 -18.56 -5.55 2.95
CA SER A 177 -19.21 -5.74 1.65
C SER A 177 -19.53 -7.21 1.40
N ARG A 178 -18.59 -8.09 1.71
CA ARG A 178 -18.75 -9.54 1.57
C ARG A 178 -19.81 -10.10 2.53
N SER A 179 -19.79 -9.69 3.81
CA SER A 179 -20.80 -10.13 4.78
C SER A 179 -22.20 -9.67 4.41
N ALA A 180 -22.35 -8.50 3.80
CA ALA A 180 -23.61 -7.99 3.27
C ALA A 180 -24.09 -8.73 2.00
N GLY A 181 -23.25 -9.57 1.38
CA GLY A 181 -23.57 -10.28 0.14
C GLY A 181 -23.34 -9.47 -1.14
N VAL A 182 -22.55 -8.38 -1.08
CA VAL A 182 -22.16 -7.62 -2.25
C VAL A 182 -21.25 -8.45 -3.15
N THR A 183 -21.51 -8.47 -4.46
CA THR A 183 -20.65 -9.13 -5.44
C THR A 183 -19.34 -8.39 -5.58
N LEU A 184 -18.21 -9.10 -5.39
CA LEU A 184 -16.87 -8.53 -5.55
C LEU A 184 -16.25 -8.97 -6.88
N ASN A 185 -15.49 -8.05 -7.50
CA ASN A 185 -14.71 -8.34 -8.69
C ASN A 185 -13.48 -9.19 -8.33
N PRO A 186 -13.26 -10.35 -8.97
CA PRO A 186 -12.15 -11.25 -8.62
C PRO A 186 -10.76 -10.66 -8.92
N VAL A 187 -10.67 -9.67 -9.82
CA VAL A 187 -9.39 -9.05 -10.21
C VAL A 187 -9.03 -7.92 -9.25
N THR A 188 -9.94 -6.99 -9.00
CA THR A 188 -9.69 -5.81 -8.14
C THR A 188 -9.98 -6.08 -6.67
N SER A 189 -10.78 -7.11 -6.35
CA SER A 189 -11.35 -7.37 -5.03
C SER A 189 -12.29 -6.28 -4.51
N GLY A 190 -12.63 -5.29 -5.35
CA GLY A 190 -13.61 -4.25 -5.06
C GLY A 190 -15.03 -4.68 -5.39
N PRO A 191 -16.07 -3.98 -4.87
CA PRO A 191 -17.46 -4.20 -5.25
C PRO A 191 -17.69 -3.99 -6.75
N VAL A 192 -18.47 -4.87 -7.36
CA VAL A 192 -19.00 -4.61 -8.71
C VAL A 192 -20.08 -3.54 -8.59
N VAL A 193 -19.94 -2.44 -9.32
CA VAL A 193 -20.87 -1.32 -9.31
C VAL A 193 -21.33 -0.95 -10.72
N ASN A 194 -22.51 -0.32 -10.82
CA ASN A 194 -23.00 0.28 -12.05
C ASN A 194 -22.52 1.75 -12.21
N ASP A 195 -23.00 2.44 -13.23
CA ASP A 195 -22.62 3.84 -13.54
C ASP A 195 -23.01 4.84 -12.44
N SER A 196 -23.96 4.48 -11.59
CA SER A 196 -24.36 5.26 -10.41
C SER A 196 -23.61 4.87 -9.13
N LEU A 197 -22.58 4.04 -9.23
CA LEU A 197 -21.82 3.46 -8.12
C LEU A 197 -22.67 2.57 -7.18
N GLU A 198 -23.83 2.12 -7.63
CA GLU A 198 -24.67 1.17 -6.89
C GLU A 198 -24.11 -0.25 -7.05
N THR A 199 -24.02 -0.98 -5.95
CA THR A 199 -23.51 -2.35 -5.91
C THR A 199 -24.57 -3.36 -6.40
N SER A 200 -24.27 -4.65 -6.31
CA SER A 200 -25.25 -5.74 -6.58
C SER A 200 -26.46 -5.73 -5.62
N ILE A 201 -26.43 -4.93 -4.56
CA ILE A 201 -27.53 -4.80 -3.60
C ILE A 201 -28.15 -3.41 -3.74
N SER A 202 -29.46 -3.38 -4.04
CA SER A 202 -30.20 -2.13 -4.24
C SER A 202 -30.14 -1.21 -3.01
N GLY A 203 -29.78 0.06 -3.25
CA GLY A 203 -29.59 1.09 -2.24
C GLY A 203 -28.29 0.94 -1.44
N VAL A 204 -27.35 0.12 -1.89
CA VAL A 204 -25.99 0.03 -1.33
C VAL A 204 -25.00 0.48 -2.41
N PHE A 205 -24.29 1.54 -2.13
CA PHE A 205 -23.33 2.19 -3.04
C PHE A 205 -21.91 2.03 -2.51
N ALA A 206 -20.92 2.10 -3.40
CA ALA A 206 -19.52 2.06 -3.01
C ALA A 206 -18.71 3.12 -3.76
N CYS A 207 -17.75 3.77 -3.08
CA CYS A 207 -16.90 4.79 -3.68
C CYS A 207 -15.51 4.89 -3.03
N GLY A 208 -14.57 5.50 -3.77
CA GLY A 208 -13.18 5.65 -3.32
C GLY A 208 -12.38 4.34 -3.41
N ASN A 209 -11.32 4.22 -2.61
CA ASN A 209 -10.38 3.09 -2.68
C ASN A 209 -10.98 1.72 -2.31
N VAL A 210 -12.19 1.66 -1.84
CA VAL A 210 -12.90 0.38 -1.62
C VAL A 210 -13.26 -0.31 -2.93
N LEU A 211 -13.29 0.44 -4.06
CA LEU A 211 -13.57 -0.06 -5.42
C LEU A 211 -12.35 -0.59 -6.16
N HIS A 212 -11.16 -0.30 -5.66
CA HIS A 212 -9.89 -0.40 -6.38
C HIS A 212 -9.56 -1.77 -6.97
#